data_11dbf284c07199524a49fb082ebf137b
#
_entry.id   11dbf284c07199524a49fb082ebf137b
#
_cell.length_a   1.000
_cell.length_b   1.000
_cell.length_c   1.000
_cell.angle_alpha   90.00
_cell.angle_beta   90.00
_cell.angle_gamma   90.00
#
_symmetry.space_group_name_H-M   'P 1'
#
loop_
_entity.id
_entity.type
_entity.pdbx_description
1 polymer ?
#
loop_
_entity_poly.entity_id
_entity_poly.type
_entity_poly.pdbx_seq_one_letter_code
_entity_poly.pdbx_strand_id
1 'polypeptide(L)'
;MITAIQEPGAISARILDAMPFAVLGLGRRDMVTFVNPAAETLFARSAPLMRGRPLVDVLAADAPLFDFIARARREGGVMSARGVRLASPHITPVDVDISAAPEGEDGGLVLTFTLARSAHDENNAEVSAITQVARMLGHEVKNPLAGIVGAAQLLARQARDDQQALLSLIREEGSRIERIVDRFSAFETFFAPRTRPTNVHVVIDSVVELAKASFGATARIDLMYDPSLPEIEVDPDHLHEACLNLVKNAIEAAGQGPSKPRVSITTRYRAGFRFAGRDGPRARGALEISVQDNGPGVPESAISRIFEPFYTTKSGGAGVGLAVVAEIMSAHGGFVVLDNSPGGACLRLLFPFARLKGTKS
;
A
#
# COMPACT_ATOMS: atom_id res chain seq x y z
N MET A 1 15.18 -35.05 37.86
CA MET A 1 14.14 -34.01 37.75
C MET A 1 13.91 -33.75 36.27
N ILE A 2 12.92 -34.42 35.69
CA ILE A 2 12.61 -34.34 34.26
C ILE A 2 11.68 -33.13 34.12
N THR A 3 12.18 -32.06 33.48
CA THR A 3 11.40 -30.86 33.15
C THR A 3 10.32 -31.27 32.16
N ALA A 4 9.09 -31.16 32.55
CA ALA A 4 7.91 -31.43 31.69
C ALA A 4 8.04 -30.66 30.39
N ILE A 5 8.08 -31.38 29.28
CA ILE A 5 7.92 -30.82 27.93
C ILE A 5 6.51 -30.24 27.87
N GLN A 6 6.40 -28.91 27.91
CA GLN A 6 5.11 -28.24 27.73
C GLN A 6 4.56 -28.57 26.35
N GLU A 7 3.27 -28.90 26.28
CA GLU A 7 2.58 -29.21 25.03
C GLU A 7 2.77 -28.10 24.00
N PRO A 8 3.01 -28.40 22.72
CA PRO A 8 3.26 -27.41 21.65
C PRO A 8 2.19 -26.31 21.56
N GLY A 9 0.94 -26.62 21.87
CA GLY A 9 -0.17 -25.66 21.87
C GLY A 9 -0.08 -24.58 22.96
N ALA A 10 0.50 -24.89 24.12
CA ALA A 10 0.65 -23.92 25.20
C ALA A 10 1.77 -22.90 24.92
N ILE A 11 2.81 -23.29 24.19
CA ILE A 11 3.90 -22.41 23.78
C ILE A 11 3.40 -21.44 22.71
N SER A 12 2.63 -21.93 21.72
CA SER A 12 2.07 -21.12 20.65
C SER A 12 1.11 -20.03 21.19
N ALA A 13 0.23 -20.36 22.14
CA ALA A 13 -0.67 -19.40 22.76
C ALA A 13 0.09 -18.30 23.51
N ARG A 14 1.12 -18.64 24.28
CA ARG A 14 1.94 -17.67 25.01
C ARG A 14 2.71 -16.72 24.08
N ILE A 15 3.17 -17.19 22.92
CA ILE A 15 3.84 -16.35 21.94
C ILE A 15 2.82 -15.36 21.36
N LEU A 16 1.65 -15.81 20.97
CA LEU A 16 0.59 -14.95 20.44
C LEU A 16 0.11 -13.91 21.46
N ASP A 17 0.01 -14.28 22.75
CA ASP A 17 -0.35 -13.38 23.83
C ASP A 17 0.71 -12.30 24.11
N ALA A 18 1.98 -12.60 23.85
CA ALA A 18 3.09 -11.65 24.01
C ALA A 18 3.29 -10.71 22.82
N MET A 19 2.55 -10.89 21.71
CA MET A 19 2.70 -10.02 20.53
C MET A 19 2.19 -8.61 20.82
N PRO A 20 2.96 -7.56 20.42
CA PRO A 20 2.59 -6.17 20.70
C PRO A 20 1.49 -5.62 19.76
N PHE A 21 1.08 -6.38 18.76
CA PHE A 21 0.01 -6.04 17.82
C PHE A 21 -1.20 -6.96 18.02
N ALA A 22 -2.37 -6.47 17.60
CA ALA A 22 -3.61 -7.20 17.77
C ALA A 22 -3.67 -8.41 16.83
N VAL A 23 -4.00 -9.58 17.38
CA VAL A 23 -4.20 -10.84 16.65
C VAL A 23 -5.59 -11.37 16.94
N LEU A 24 -6.33 -11.67 15.87
CA LEU A 24 -7.68 -12.23 15.94
C LEU A 24 -7.76 -13.48 15.06
N GLY A 25 -8.18 -14.60 15.65
CA GLY A 25 -8.51 -15.81 14.90
C GLY A 25 -10.00 -15.83 14.56
N LEU A 26 -10.33 -16.15 13.31
CA LEU A 26 -11.68 -16.33 12.82
C LEU A 26 -11.89 -17.75 12.31
N GLY A 27 -12.87 -18.45 12.87
CA GLY A 27 -13.37 -19.72 12.37
C GLY A 27 -14.37 -19.53 11.21
N ARG A 28 -15.12 -20.58 10.92
CA ARG A 28 -16.22 -20.53 9.93
C ARG A 28 -17.26 -19.48 10.33
N ARG A 29 -17.86 -18.81 9.33
CA ARG A 29 -18.90 -17.76 9.50
C ARG A 29 -18.42 -16.59 10.37
N ASP A 30 -17.12 -16.27 10.29
CA ASP A 30 -16.50 -15.16 11.04
C ASP A 30 -16.68 -15.23 12.56
N MET A 31 -16.78 -16.45 13.08
CA MET A 31 -16.79 -16.71 14.52
C MET A 31 -15.40 -16.47 15.09
N VAL A 32 -15.31 -15.62 16.11
CA VAL A 32 -14.03 -15.31 16.77
C VAL A 32 -13.57 -16.54 17.57
N THR A 33 -12.43 -17.11 17.18
CA THR A 33 -11.82 -18.30 17.81
C THR A 33 -10.68 -17.92 18.77
N PHE A 34 -9.93 -16.89 18.43
CA PHE A 34 -8.78 -16.44 19.21
C PHE A 34 -8.75 -14.92 19.32
N VAL A 35 -8.29 -14.40 20.44
CA VAL A 35 -8.07 -12.96 20.71
C VAL A 35 -6.88 -12.85 21.65
N ASN A 36 -5.87 -12.07 21.28
CA ASN A 36 -4.73 -11.76 22.15
C ASN A 36 -4.98 -10.47 22.96
N PRO A 37 -4.18 -10.17 24.00
CA PRO A 37 -4.36 -8.97 24.84
C PRO A 37 -4.30 -7.65 24.05
N ALA A 38 -3.48 -7.56 23.00
CA ALA A 38 -3.43 -6.37 22.16
C ALA A 38 -4.75 -6.18 21.37
N ALA A 39 -5.40 -7.27 20.94
CA ALA A 39 -6.71 -7.22 20.31
C ALA A 39 -7.82 -6.82 21.31
N GLU A 40 -7.77 -7.28 22.56
CA GLU A 40 -8.70 -6.82 23.60
C GLU A 40 -8.63 -5.29 23.78
N THR A 41 -7.42 -4.75 23.77
CA THR A 41 -7.19 -3.29 23.85
C THR A 41 -7.73 -2.58 22.61
N LEU A 42 -7.43 -3.07 21.40
CA LEU A 42 -7.86 -2.47 20.14
C LEU A 42 -9.39 -2.44 20.02
N PHE A 43 -10.06 -3.55 20.36
CA PHE A 43 -11.51 -3.69 20.24
C PHE A 43 -12.27 -3.22 21.50
N ALA A 44 -11.57 -2.73 22.53
CA ALA A 44 -12.12 -2.31 23.82
C ALA A 44 -13.07 -3.36 24.44
N ARG A 45 -12.74 -4.65 24.25
CA ARG A 45 -13.53 -5.80 24.74
C ARG A 45 -12.61 -6.93 25.17
N SER A 46 -12.98 -7.58 26.27
CA SER A 46 -12.23 -8.74 26.76
C SER A 46 -12.47 -10.00 25.90
N ALA A 47 -11.47 -10.84 25.80
CA ALA A 47 -11.51 -12.09 25.02
C ALA A 47 -12.74 -12.98 25.34
N PRO A 48 -13.17 -13.16 26.61
CA PRO A 48 -14.37 -13.93 26.91
C PRO A 48 -15.66 -13.36 26.31
N LEU A 49 -15.73 -12.05 26.09
CA LEU A 49 -16.88 -11.39 25.46
C LEU A 49 -16.87 -11.44 23.93
N MET A 50 -15.74 -11.81 23.36
CA MET A 50 -15.54 -11.87 21.90
C MET A 50 -15.51 -13.32 21.40
N ARG A 51 -14.81 -14.22 22.07
CA ARG A 51 -14.67 -15.62 21.66
C ARG A 51 -16.02 -16.32 21.56
N GLY A 52 -16.20 -17.12 20.51
CA GLY A 52 -17.42 -17.85 20.22
C GLY A 52 -18.59 -16.99 19.74
N ARG A 53 -18.35 -15.71 19.42
CA ARG A 53 -19.34 -14.79 18.83
C ARG A 53 -18.97 -14.42 17.40
N PRO A 54 -19.94 -14.09 16.55
CA PRO A 54 -19.66 -13.53 15.24
C PRO A 54 -18.94 -12.18 15.37
N LEU A 55 -17.99 -11.91 14.49
CA LEU A 55 -17.26 -10.63 14.48
C LEU A 55 -18.19 -9.42 14.28
N VAL A 56 -19.33 -9.61 13.62
CA VAL A 56 -20.36 -8.57 13.42
C VAL A 56 -20.97 -8.07 14.74
N ASP A 57 -20.91 -8.85 15.82
CA ASP A 57 -21.35 -8.43 17.16
C ASP A 57 -20.30 -7.55 17.86
N VAL A 58 -19.08 -7.52 17.31
CA VAL A 58 -17.95 -6.75 17.85
C VAL A 58 -17.76 -5.45 17.10
N LEU A 59 -17.95 -5.49 15.78
CA LEU A 59 -17.79 -4.36 14.86
C LEU A 59 -19.09 -4.08 14.10
N ALA A 60 -19.27 -2.84 13.67
CA ALA A 60 -20.40 -2.51 12.81
C ALA A 60 -20.41 -3.37 11.55
N ALA A 61 -21.58 -3.93 11.17
CA ALA A 61 -21.73 -4.88 10.06
C ALA A 61 -21.30 -4.35 8.69
N ASP A 62 -21.16 -3.04 8.57
CA ASP A 62 -20.77 -2.31 7.37
C ASP A 62 -19.30 -1.85 7.36
N ALA A 63 -18.49 -2.35 8.30
CA ALA A 63 -17.07 -2.04 8.32
C ALA A 63 -16.36 -2.61 7.08
N PRO A 64 -15.43 -1.86 6.47
CA PRO A 64 -14.62 -2.30 5.32
C PRO A 64 -13.90 -3.63 5.57
N LEU A 65 -13.66 -3.96 6.83
CA LEU A 65 -13.06 -5.20 7.28
C LEU A 65 -13.82 -6.46 6.81
N PHE A 66 -15.16 -6.44 6.77
CA PHE A 66 -15.95 -7.61 6.36
C PHE A 66 -15.77 -7.94 4.88
N ASP A 67 -15.68 -6.92 4.02
CA ASP A 67 -15.37 -7.12 2.60
C ASP A 67 -13.95 -7.68 2.42
N PHE A 68 -13.01 -7.21 3.23
CA PHE A 68 -11.64 -7.72 3.24
C PHE A 68 -11.60 -9.19 3.67
N ILE A 69 -12.29 -9.56 4.77
CA ILE A 69 -12.40 -10.94 5.26
C ILE A 69 -13.05 -11.86 4.22
N ALA A 70 -14.20 -11.42 3.65
CA ALA A 70 -14.90 -12.19 2.64
C ALA A 70 -14.04 -12.47 1.40
N ARG A 71 -13.15 -11.56 1.07
CA ARG A 71 -12.20 -11.71 -0.03
C ARG A 71 -11.05 -12.64 0.34
N ALA A 72 -10.45 -12.47 1.52
CA ALA A 72 -9.39 -13.33 2.01
C ALA A 72 -9.81 -14.81 2.01
N ARG A 73 -11.07 -15.09 2.38
CA ARG A 73 -11.63 -16.46 2.31
C ARG A 73 -11.78 -16.99 0.90
N ARG A 74 -12.19 -16.15 -0.06
CA ARG A 74 -12.39 -16.60 -1.45
C ARG A 74 -11.09 -16.86 -2.17
N GLU A 75 -10.09 -16.04 -1.90
CA GLU A 75 -8.81 -16.09 -2.63
C GLU A 75 -7.82 -17.07 -1.99
N GLY A 76 -8.04 -17.48 -0.73
CA GLY A 76 -7.26 -18.52 -0.05
C GLY A 76 -5.78 -18.20 0.15
N GLY A 77 -5.39 -16.93 -0.07
CA GLY A 77 -4.02 -16.44 0.04
C GLY A 77 -3.83 -15.44 1.18
N VAL A 78 -2.58 -15.04 1.40
CA VAL A 78 -2.27 -13.96 2.34
C VAL A 78 -2.63 -12.63 1.69
N MET A 79 -3.36 -11.79 2.43
CA MET A 79 -3.81 -10.47 1.99
C MET A 79 -3.41 -9.41 3.01
N SER A 80 -3.15 -8.19 2.52
CA SER A 80 -2.91 -7.02 3.37
C SER A 80 -3.67 -5.81 2.87
N ALA A 81 -4.12 -4.97 3.81
CA ALA A 81 -4.75 -3.68 3.53
C ALA A 81 -4.20 -2.63 4.50
N ARG A 82 -4.03 -1.40 4.02
CA ARG A 82 -3.51 -0.28 4.81
C ARG A 82 -4.58 0.79 5.02
N GLY A 83 -4.51 1.45 6.20
CA GLY A 83 -5.37 2.58 6.51
C GLY A 83 -6.85 2.23 6.63
N VAL A 84 -7.18 1.00 7.00
CA VAL A 84 -8.57 0.55 7.14
C VAL A 84 -9.16 1.13 8.40
N ARG A 85 -10.24 1.91 8.26
CA ARG A 85 -10.94 2.51 9.39
C ARG A 85 -11.76 1.47 10.15
N LEU A 86 -11.40 1.22 11.39
CA LEU A 86 -12.23 0.47 12.32
C LEU A 86 -13.09 1.44 13.14
N ALA A 87 -14.39 1.21 13.17
CA ALA A 87 -15.33 1.97 13.98
C ALA A 87 -16.42 1.03 14.50
N SER A 88 -16.78 1.20 15.77
CA SER A 88 -17.94 0.55 16.37
C SER A 88 -18.47 1.43 17.51
N PRO A 89 -19.68 1.17 18.03
CA PRO A 89 -20.21 1.90 19.19
C PRO A 89 -19.29 1.87 20.42
N HIS A 90 -18.36 0.92 20.48
CA HIS A 90 -17.47 0.69 21.62
C HIS A 90 -16.01 1.04 21.35
N ILE A 91 -15.66 1.43 20.11
CA ILE A 91 -14.29 1.71 19.69
C ILE A 91 -14.24 3.12 19.16
N THR A 92 -13.34 3.94 19.71
CA THR A 92 -12.99 5.21 19.07
C THR A 92 -12.47 4.90 17.67
N PRO A 93 -13.00 5.58 16.63
CA PRO A 93 -12.56 5.31 15.26
C PRO A 93 -11.05 5.38 15.11
N VAL A 94 -10.44 4.29 14.65
CA VAL A 94 -8.99 4.12 14.53
C VAL A 94 -8.65 3.56 13.15
N ASP A 95 -7.59 4.05 12.55
CA ASP A 95 -7.07 3.53 11.28
C ASP A 95 -6.04 2.45 11.59
N VAL A 96 -6.18 1.31 10.92
CA VAL A 96 -5.30 0.14 11.11
C VAL A 96 -4.84 -0.42 9.78
N ASP A 97 -3.64 -0.95 9.78
CA ASP A 97 -3.16 -1.83 8.74
C ASP A 97 -3.54 -3.25 9.11
N ILE A 98 -4.10 -4.00 8.16
CA ILE A 98 -4.63 -5.33 8.39
C ILE A 98 -3.90 -6.32 7.48
N SER A 99 -3.53 -7.48 8.04
CA SER A 99 -3.13 -8.62 7.23
C SER A 99 -4.01 -9.82 7.61
N ALA A 100 -4.37 -10.62 6.60
CA ALA A 100 -5.12 -11.85 6.75
C ALA A 100 -4.31 -13.01 6.19
N ALA A 101 -4.23 -14.10 6.92
CA ALA A 101 -3.64 -15.35 6.47
C ALA A 101 -4.63 -16.50 6.69
N PRO A 102 -4.74 -17.50 5.79
CA PRO A 102 -5.56 -18.66 6.00
C PRO A 102 -5.01 -19.51 7.16
N GLU A 103 -5.90 -20.05 8.01
CA GLU A 103 -5.60 -20.93 9.11
C GLU A 103 -6.15 -22.34 8.81
N GLY A 104 -5.27 -23.28 8.51
CA GLY A 104 -5.62 -24.66 8.23
C GLY A 104 -6.51 -24.87 7.00
N GLU A 105 -6.97 -26.11 6.81
CA GLU A 105 -7.84 -26.50 5.67
C GLU A 105 -9.32 -26.15 5.91
N ASP A 106 -9.69 -25.80 7.13
CA ASP A 106 -11.08 -25.55 7.54
C ASP A 106 -11.63 -24.17 7.19
N GLY A 107 -10.88 -23.35 6.46
CA GLY A 107 -11.29 -22.01 6.06
C GLY A 107 -11.24 -21.02 7.22
N GLY A 108 -10.45 -21.25 8.27
CA GLY A 108 -10.10 -20.28 9.29
C GLY A 108 -9.23 -19.15 8.73
N LEU A 109 -9.23 -18.01 9.41
CA LEU A 109 -8.35 -16.87 9.10
C LEU A 109 -7.67 -16.37 10.37
N VAL A 110 -6.40 -16.04 10.29
CA VAL A 110 -5.71 -15.22 11.28
C VAL A 110 -5.64 -13.81 10.74
N LEU A 111 -6.17 -12.87 11.49
CA LEU A 111 -6.08 -11.43 11.20
C LEU A 111 -5.07 -10.80 12.16
N THR A 112 -4.20 -9.99 11.63
CA THR A 112 -3.33 -9.12 12.41
C THR A 112 -3.66 -7.67 12.12
N PHE A 113 -3.67 -6.86 13.19
CA PHE A 113 -3.95 -5.44 13.10
C PHE A 113 -2.78 -4.70 13.74
N THR A 114 -2.19 -3.81 12.99
CA THR A 114 -1.26 -2.81 13.51
C THR A 114 -1.96 -1.46 13.44
N LEU A 115 -1.80 -0.64 14.46
CA LEU A 115 -2.30 0.73 14.36
C LEU A 115 -1.65 1.34 13.12
N ALA A 116 -2.49 1.70 12.15
CA ALA A 116 -2.00 2.57 11.11
C ALA A 116 -1.50 3.80 11.86
N ARG A 117 -0.20 4.07 11.80
CA ARG A 117 0.33 5.29 12.38
C ARG A 117 -0.50 6.40 11.80
N SER A 118 -1.33 7.00 12.63
CA SER A 118 -2.21 8.08 12.21
C SER A 118 -1.33 9.16 11.64
N ALA A 119 -1.42 9.37 10.33
CA ALA A 119 -0.73 10.45 9.65
C ALA A 119 -1.11 11.84 10.21
N HIS A 120 -1.88 11.91 11.30
CA HIS A 120 -2.41 13.16 11.80
C HIS A 120 -1.93 13.63 13.17
N ASP A 121 -1.38 12.80 14.06
CA ASP A 121 -1.01 13.32 15.40
C ASP A 121 0.42 13.04 15.89
N GLU A 122 1.11 12.00 15.42
CA GLU A 122 2.54 11.80 15.71
C GLU A 122 3.41 11.82 14.45
N ASN A 123 2.85 11.50 13.29
CA ASN A 123 3.52 11.61 12.00
C ASN A 123 3.66 13.07 11.53
N ASN A 124 2.86 14.01 12.02
CA ASN A 124 3.12 15.42 11.74
C ASN A 124 4.44 15.93 12.36
N ALA A 125 4.93 15.35 13.44
CA ALA A 125 6.23 15.71 14.00
C ALA A 125 7.39 14.89 13.40
N GLU A 126 7.25 13.56 13.27
CA GLU A 126 8.34 12.72 12.73
C GLU A 126 8.35 12.68 11.20
N VAL A 127 7.21 12.58 10.54
CA VAL A 127 7.14 12.67 9.06
C VAL A 127 7.34 14.12 8.61
N SER A 128 6.86 15.12 9.36
CA SER A 128 7.24 16.51 9.15
C SER A 128 8.74 16.71 9.38
N ALA A 129 9.36 16.06 10.36
CA ALA A 129 10.81 16.13 10.56
C ALA A 129 11.56 15.37 9.45
N ILE A 130 11.13 14.17 9.07
CA ILE A 130 11.72 13.41 7.94
C ILE A 130 11.49 14.15 6.62
N THR A 131 10.32 14.73 6.41
CA THR A 131 10.00 15.51 5.20
C THR A 131 10.72 16.85 5.19
N GLN A 132 10.83 17.53 6.33
CA GLN A 132 11.68 18.73 6.44
C GLN A 132 13.16 18.43 6.24
N VAL A 133 13.65 17.32 6.78
CA VAL A 133 15.01 16.83 6.55
C VAL A 133 15.18 16.39 5.10
N ALA A 134 14.21 15.71 4.51
CA ALA A 134 14.23 15.32 3.10
C ALA A 134 14.26 16.54 2.17
N ARG A 135 13.48 17.61 2.47
CA ARG A 135 13.48 18.87 1.74
C ARG A 135 14.82 19.59 1.88
N MET A 136 15.27 19.78 3.10
CA MET A 136 16.54 20.42 3.39
C MET A 136 17.70 19.67 2.72
N LEU A 137 17.74 18.33 2.84
CA LEU A 137 18.70 17.47 2.15
C LEU A 137 18.51 17.51 0.64
N GLY A 138 17.26 17.55 0.13
CA GLY A 138 16.97 17.65 -1.29
C GLY A 138 17.62 18.87 -1.93
N HIS A 139 17.40 20.04 -1.38
CA HIS A 139 17.97 21.28 -1.90
C HIS A 139 19.44 21.45 -1.54
N GLU A 140 19.83 21.14 -0.30
CA GLU A 140 21.21 21.35 0.16
C GLU A 140 22.21 20.32 -0.37
N VAL A 141 21.74 19.11 -0.77
CA VAL A 141 22.60 18.10 -1.42
C VAL A 141 22.63 18.29 -2.94
N LYS A 142 21.51 18.70 -3.58
CA LYS A 142 21.49 18.98 -5.03
C LYS A 142 22.44 20.10 -5.43
N ASN A 143 22.52 21.15 -4.62
CA ASN A 143 23.36 22.31 -4.92
C ASN A 143 24.86 21.96 -5.01
N PRO A 144 25.52 21.37 -4.00
CA PRO A 144 26.92 20.98 -4.11
C PRO A 144 27.12 19.87 -5.15
N LEU A 145 26.16 18.96 -5.34
CA LEU A 145 26.24 17.89 -6.33
C LEU A 145 26.24 18.45 -7.74
N ALA A 146 25.37 19.42 -8.07
CA ALA A 146 25.37 20.12 -9.34
C ALA A 146 26.71 20.83 -9.59
N GLY A 147 27.33 21.39 -8.55
CA GLY A 147 28.67 21.97 -8.60
C GLY A 147 29.75 20.94 -8.94
N ILE A 148 29.72 19.77 -8.28
CA ILE A 148 30.68 18.66 -8.52
C ILE A 148 30.52 18.13 -9.96
N VAL A 149 29.29 17.83 -10.39
CA VAL A 149 29.01 17.32 -11.74
C VAL A 149 29.38 18.36 -12.81
N GLY A 150 29.06 19.63 -12.57
CA GLY A 150 29.43 20.74 -13.46
C GLY A 150 30.95 20.91 -13.59
N ALA A 151 31.68 20.85 -12.48
CA ALA A 151 33.14 20.89 -12.48
C ALA A 151 33.76 19.71 -13.25
N ALA A 152 33.23 18.49 -13.03
CA ALA A 152 33.65 17.29 -13.76
C ALA A 152 33.38 17.42 -15.27
N GLN A 153 32.25 18.03 -15.67
CA GLN A 153 31.93 18.29 -17.09
C GLN A 153 32.89 19.31 -17.73
N LEU A 154 33.27 20.35 -17.00
CA LEU A 154 34.24 21.34 -17.50
C LEU A 154 35.64 20.72 -17.66
N LEU A 155 36.09 19.97 -16.65
CA LEU A 155 37.38 19.26 -16.72
C LEU A 155 37.42 18.23 -17.83
N ALA A 156 36.32 17.54 -18.12
CA ALA A 156 36.26 16.54 -19.19
C ALA A 156 36.54 17.12 -20.60
N ARG A 157 36.34 18.44 -20.80
CA ARG A 157 36.64 19.11 -22.09
C ARG A 157 38.12 19.22 -22.39
N GLN A 158 38.95 19.15 -21.37
CA GLN A 158 40.42 19.34 -21.48
C GLN A 158 41.19 18.14 -20.89
N ALA A 159 40.49 17.10 -20.47
CA ALA A 159 41.08 15.94 -19.84
C ALA A 159 41.77 15.02 -20.81
N ARG A 160 42.88 14.43 -20.37
CA ARG A 160 43.60 13.38 -21.13
C ARG A 160 42.80 12.07 -21.02
N ASP A 161 43.11 11.14 -21.93
CA ASP A 161 42.41 9.85 -22.02
C ASP A 161 42.41 9.06 -20.70
N ASP A 162 43.51 9.12 -19.94
CA ASP A 162 43.66 8.49 -18.63
C ASP A 162 42.72 9.08 -17.53
N GLN A 163 42.28 10.35 -17.70
CA GLN A 163 41.41 11.06 -16.81
C GLN A 163 39.91 10.97 -17.18
N GLN A 164 39.61 10.69 -18.43
CA GLN A 164 38.24 10.63 -18.95
C GLN A 164 37.39 9.57 -18.22
N ALA A 165 37.96 8.41 -17.93
CA ALA A 165 37.26 7.33 -17.21
C ALA A 165 36.86 7.76 -15.79
N LEU A 166 37.74 8.46 -15.08
CA LEU A 166 37.45 8.97 -13.73
C LEU A 166 36.40 10.06 -13.73
N LEU A 167 36.43 10.97 -14.71
CA LEU A 167 35.44 12.03 -14.84
C LEU A 167 34.07 11.49 -15.23
N SER A 168 34.01 10.44 -16.07
CA SER A 168 32.76 9.71 -16.36
C SER A 168 32.18 9.07 -15.10
N LEU A 169 33.01 8.42 -14.29
CA LEU A 169 32.57 7.82 -13.03
C LEU A 169 32.01 8.87 -12.06
N ILE A 170 32.67 10.03 -11.90
CA ILE A 170 32.17 11.11 -11.04
C ILE A 170 30.80 11.61 -11.54
N ARG A 171 30.59 11.74 -12.83
CA ARG A 171 29.32 12.17 -13.43
C ARG A 171 28.22 11.11 -13.21
N GLU A 172 28.56 9.83 -13.42
CA GLU A 172 27.60 8.73 -13.23
C GLU A 172 27.16 8.60 -11.77
N GLU A 173 28.08 8.66 -10.81
CA GLU A 173 27.75 8.62 -9.38
C GLU A 173 27.05 9.90 -8.93
N GLY A 174 27.42 11.06 -9.47
CA GLY A 174 26.69 12.31 -9.24
C GLY A 174 25.24 12.20 -9.68
N SER A 175 24.99 11.75 -10.91
CA SER A 175 23.64 11.52 -11.42
C SER A 175 22.87 10.45 -10.64
N ARG A 176 23.59 9.47 -10.10
CA ARG A 176 22.99 8.45 -9.22
C ARG A 176 22.52 9.04 -7.91
N ILE A 177 23.33 9.88 -7.26
CA ILE A 177 22.98 10.58 -6.02
C ILE A 177 21.81 11.53 -6.27
N GLU A 178 21.81 12.29 -7.37
CA GLU A 178 20.72 13.18 -7.76
C GLU A 178 19.39 12.41 -7.86
N ARG A 179 19.37 11.27 -8.53
CA ARG A 179 18.17 10.41 -8.59
C ARG A 179 17.71 9.89 -7.22
N ILE A 180 18.63 9.63 -6.29
CA ILE A 180 18.29 9.23 -4.92
C ILE A 180 17.62 10.41 -4.19
N VAL A 181 18.21 11.58 -4.29
CA VAL A 181 17.70 12.81 -3.65
C VAL A 181 16.35 13.23 -4.24
N ASP A 182 16.15 13.11 -5.56
CA ASP A 182 14.86 13.38 -6.21
C ASP A 182 13.75 12.47 -5.69
N ARG A 183 14.06 11.21 -5.41
CA ARG A 183 13.10 10.27 -4.84
C ARG A 183 12.70 10.62 -3.40
N PHE A 184 13.60 11.20 -2.62
CA PHE A 184 13.27 11.74 -1.30
C PHE A 184 12.36 12.97 -1.38
N SER A 185 12.62 13.85 -2.33
CA SER A 185 11.82 15.06 -2.55
C SER A 185 10.41 14.77 -3.06
N ALA A 186 10.19 13.64 -3.73
CA ALA A 186 8.87 13.23 -4.23
C ALA A 186 7.84 13.02 -3.09
N PHE A 187 8.29 12.69 -1.87
CA PHE A 187 7.37 12.55 -0.72
C PHE A 187 6.68 13.87 -0.32
N GLU A 188 7.26 15.03 -0.63
CA GLU A 188 6.69 16.33 -0.22
C GLU A 188 5.40 16.68 -0.95
N THR A 189 5.27 16.26 -2.18
CA THR A 189 4.20 16.70 -3.08
C THR A 189 2.84 16.11 -2.68
N PHE A 190 2.82 15.03 -1.89
CA PHE A 190 1.61 14.23 -1.67
C PHE A 190 0.77 14.62 -0.44
N PHE A 191 1.25 15.55 0.41
CA PHE A 191 0.56 15.87 1.66
C PHE A 191 -0.67 16.79 1.52
N ALA A 192 -0.77 17.57 0.45
CA ALA A 192 -1.88 18.47 0.21
C ALA A 192 -2.40 18.32 -1.23
N PRO A 193 -3.23 17.29 -1.51
CA PRO A 193 -3.72 17.04 -2.85
C PRO A 193 -4.60 18.19 -3.35
N ARG A 194 -4.40 18.61 -4.59
CA ARG A 194 -5.27 19.56 -5.30
C ARG A 194 -6.37 18.77 -6.01
N THR A 195 -7.34 18.32 -5.25
CA THR A 195 -8.42 17.48 -5.75
C THR A 195 -9.34 18.26 -6.71
N ARG A 196 -9.73 17.58 -7.79
CA ARG A 196 -10.73 18.06 -8.76
C ARG A 196 -11.50 16.87 -9.34
N PRO A 197 -12.71 17.08 -9.86
CA PRO A 197 -13.42 16.04 -10.60
C PRO A 197 -12.53 15.50 -11.71
N THR A 198 -12.23 14.20 -11.67
CA THR A 198 -11.27 13.56 -12.56
C THR A 198 -11.82 12.24 -13.07
N ASN A 199 -11.77 12.05 -14.39
CA ASN A 199 -12.04 10.78 -15.02
C ASN A 199 -10.80 9.89 -14.89
N VAL A 200 -10.90 8.84 -14.09
CA VAL A 200 -9.77 7.93 -13.80
C VAL A 200 -9.25 7.21 -15.04
N HIS A 201 -10.11 6.93 -16.02
CA HIS A 201 -9.73 6.24 -17.24
C HIS A 201 -8.74 7.06 -18.08
N VAL A 202 -8.96 8.36 -18.19
CA VAL A 202 -8.05 9.28 -18.90
C VAL A 202 -6.65 9.26 -18.27
N VAL A 203 -6.58 9.25 -16.94
CA VAL A 203 -5.31 9.18 -16.23
C VAL A 203 -4.63 7.83 -16.43
N ILE A 204 -5.40 6.73 -16.34
CA ILE A 204 -4.85 5.37 -16.55
C ILE A 204 -4.35 5.20 -17.99
N ASP A 205 -5.08 5.70 -18.99
CA ASP A 205 -4.65 5.64 -20.39
C ASP A 205 -3.31 6.35 -20.60
N SER A 206 -3.15 7.54 -20.03
CA SER A 206 -1.87 8.28 -20.07
C SER A 206 -0.72 7.49 -19.42
N VAL A 207 -0.97 6.84 -18.28
CA VAL A 207 0.01 5.96 -17.60
C VAL A 207 0.40 4.78 -18.48
N VAL A 208 -0.58 4.15 -19.14
CA VAL A 208 -0.34 2.99 -20.02
C VAL A 208 0.46 3.39 -21.25
N GLU A 209 0.18 4.55 -21.85
CA GLU A 209 0.97 5.08 -22.97
C GLU A 209 2.43 5.34 -22.54
N LEU A 210 2.63 5.99 -21.39
CA LEU A 210 3.96 6.23 -20.85
C LEU A 210 4.70 4.93 -20.55
N ALA A 211 4.00 3.96 -19.94
CA ALA A 211 4.57 2.66 -19.61
C ALA A 211 5.02 1.90 -20.88
N LYS A 212 4.19 1.90 -21.93
CA LYS A 212 4.56 1.31 -23.23
C LYS A 212 5.76 1.97 -23.87
N ALA A 213 5.85 3.29 -23.79
CA ALA A 213 6.99 4.05 -24.32
C ALA A 213 8.29 3.81 -23.55
N SER A 214 8.20 3.70 -22.21
CA SER A 214 9.37 3.63 -21.32
C SER A 214 9.91 2.20 -21.13
N PHE A 215 9.03 1.20 -21.05
CA PHE A 215 9.38 -0.20 -20.77
C PHE A 215 9.30 -1.09 -22.01
N GLY A 216 8.95 -0.53 -23.18
CA GLY A 216 8.77 -1.25 -24.43
C GLY A 216 7.59 -2.25 -24.37
N ALA A 217 7.44 -3.04 -25.43
CA ALA A 217 6.39 -4.08 -25.49
C ALA A 217 6.77 -5.35 -24.72
N THR A 218 7.42 -5.21 -23.54
CA THR A 218 7.88 -6.35 -22.74
C THR A 218 6.73 -7.10 -22.06
N ALA A 219 5.63 -6.40 -21.78
CA ALA A 219 4.44 -7.00 -21.18
C ALA A 219 3.18 -6.63 -21.97
N ARG A 220 2.25 -7.58 -22.06
CA ARG A 220 0.90 -7.31 -22.56
C ARG A 220 0.10 -6.62 -21.45
N ILE A 221 -0.48 -5.45 -21.75
CA ILE A 221 -1.36 -4.72 -20.83
C ILE A 221 -2.79 -4.88 -21.32
N ASP A 222 -3.63 -5.53 -20.52
CA ASP A 222 -5.07 -5.71 -20.78
C ASP A 222 -5.87 -4.70 -19.93
N LEU A 223 -6.76 -3.92 -20.56
CA LEU A 223 -7.58 -2.91 -19.89
C LEU A 223 -9.03 -3.37 -19.83
N MET A 224 -9.60 -3.35 -18.63
CA MET A 224 -11.00 -3.73 -18.38
C MET A 224 -11.68 -2.64 -17.54
N TYR A 225 -12.23 -1.66 -18.21
CA TYR A 225 -12.87 -0.50 -17.59
C TYR A 225 -14.37 -0.70 -17.40
N ASP A 226 -14.86 -0.24 -16.25
CA ASP A 226 -16.29 -0.01 -16.06
C ASP A 226 -16.65 1.40 -16.58
N PRO A 227 -17.30 1.52 -17.75
CA PRO A 227 -17.58 2.82 -18.34
C PRO A 227 -18.65 3.62 -17.59
N SER A 228 -19.34 3.00 -16.63
CA SER A 228 -20.37 3.65 -15.82
C SER A 228 -19.79 4.44 -14.63
N LEU A 229 -18.48 4.36 -14.39
CA LEU A 229 -17.84 5.08 -13.31
C LEU A 229 -17.87 6.60 -13.57
N PRO A 230 -18.39 7.39 -12.62
CA PRO A 230 -18.32 8.84 -12.73
C PRO A 230 -16.93 9.34 -12.33
N GLU A 231 -16.72 10.64 -12.56
CA GLU A 231 -15.57 11.34 -12.04
C GLU A 231 -15.51 11.30 -10.52
N ILE A 232 -14.30 11.25 -9.96
CA ILE A 232 -14.05 11.32 -8.53
C ILE A 232 -13.20 12.54 -8.17
N GLU A 233 -13.35 13.01 -6.94
CA GLU A 233 -12.54 14.09 -6.39
C GLU A 233 -11.14 13.55 -6.04
N VAL A 234 -10.18 13.72 -6.93
CA VAL A 234 -8.80 13.26 -6.78
C VAL A 234 -7.85 14.26 -7.42
N ASP A 235 -6.63 14.32 -6.92
CA ASP A 235 -5.52 15.01 -7.59
C ASP A 235 -5.03 14.13 -8.75
N PRO A 236 -5.18 14.57 -10.02
CA PRO A 236 -4.85 13.73 -11.17
C PRO A 236 -3.34 13.44 -11.29
N ASP A 237 -2.47 14.30 -10.79
CA ASP A 237 -1.03 14.08 -10.82
C ASP A 237 -0.64 13.01 -9.80
N HIS A 238 -1.26 13.03 -8.61
CA HIS A 238 -1.12 11.99 -7.60
C HIS A 238 -1.67 10.64 -8.09
N LEU A 239 -2.84 10.64 -8.72
CA LEU A 239 -3.42 9.43 -9.31
C LEU A 239 -2.52 8.85 -10.39
N HIS A 240 -1.96 9.72 -11.26
CA HIS A 240 -1.02 9.32 -12.30
C HIS A 240 0.22 8.65 -11.69
N GLU A 241 0.82 9.27 -10.68
CA GLU A 241 2.01 8.75 -9.99
C GLU A 241 1.72 7.40 -9.31
N ALA A 242 0.59 7.29 -8.60
CA ALA A 242 0.19 6.04 -7.95
C ALA A 242 0.01 4.91 -8.99
N CYS A 243 -0.74 5.17 -10.07
CA CYS A 243 -0.95 4.19 -11.13
C CYS A 243 0.35 3.80 -11.84
N LEU A 244 1.23 4.77 -12.11
CA LEU A 244 2.52 4.52 -12.76
C LEU A 244 3.42 3.62 -11.90
N ASN A 245 3.48 3.86 -10.59
CA ASN A 245 4.22 3.01 -9.66
C ASN A 245 3.67 1.59 -9.62
N LEU A 246 2.35 1.40 -9.63
CA LEU A 246 1.74 0.07 -9.67
C LEU A 246 2.01 -0.64 -10.99
N VAL A 247 1.79 0.04 -12.12
CA VAL A 247 1.99 -0.54 -13.46
C VAL A 247 3.45 -0.91 -13.68
N LYS A 248 4.39 -0.04 -13.29
CA LYS A 248 5.83 -0.34 -13.34
C LYS A 248 6.18 -1.58 -12.53
N ASN A 249 5.71 -1.65 -11.28
CA ASN A 249 5.97 -2.79 -10.41
C ASN A 249 5.38 -4.08 -10.99
N ALA A 250 4.18 -4.02 -11.57
CA ALA A 250 3.52 -5.15 -12.20
C ALA A 250 4.26 -5.66 -13.44
N ILE A 251 4.75 -4.75 -14.32
CA ILE A 251 5.55 -5.11 -15.51
C ILE A 251 6.85 -5.81 -15.08
N GLU A 252 7.54 -5.24 -14.09
CA GLU A 252 8.79 -5.81 -13.57
C GLU A 252 8.57 -7.19 -12.93
N ALA A 253 7.48 -7.37 -12.16
CA ALA A 253 7.13 -8.65 -11.56
C ALA A 253 6.72 -9.69 -12.60
N ALA A 254 5.89 -9.31 -13.58
CA ALA A 254 5.49 -10.16 -14.68
C ALA A 254 6.68 -10.69 -15.50
N GLY A 255 7.72 -9.85 -15.68
CA GLY A 255 8.97 -10.23 -16.36
C GLY A 255 9.80 -11.30 -15.64
N GLN A 256 9.53 -11.52 -14.33
CA GLN A 256 10.19 -12.57 -13.53
C GLN A 256 9.37 -13.87 -13.48
N GLY A 257 8.14 -13.85 -13.98
CA GLY A 257 7.25 -15.01 -14.00
C GLY A 257 7.62 -16.04 -15.06
N PRO A 258 7.11 -17.27 -14.95
CA PRO A 258 7.38 -18.36 -15.89
C PRO A 258 6.63 -18.22 -17.22
N SER A 259 5.64 -17.32 -17.30
CA SER A 259 4.78 -17.11 -18.46
C SER A 259 5.12 -15.82 -19.20
N LYS A 260 4.54 -15.64 -20.40
CA LYS A 260 4.64 -14.34 -21.10
C LYS A 260 4.11 -13.22 -20.21
N PRO A 261 4.87 -12.13 -20.00
CA PRO A 261 4.48 -11.06 -19.11
C PRO A 261 3.12 -10.47 -19.46
N ARG A 262 2.22 -10.41 -18.49
CA ARG A 262 0.88 -9.84 -18.61
C ARG A 262 0.56 -8.99 -17.39
N VAL A 263 -0.01 -7.82 -17.63
CA VAL A 263 -0.56 -6.93 -16.61
C VAL A 263 -2.01 -6.65 -16.96
N SER A 264 -2.90 -6.74 -15.97
CA SER A 264 -4.33 -6.47 -16.14
C SER A 264 -4.71 -5.27 -15.30
N ILE A 265 -5.30 -4.25 -15.90
CA ILE A 265 -5.79 -3.07 -15.19
C ILE A 265 -7.32 -3.07 -15.28
N THR A 266 -7.98 -3.08 -14.12
CA THR A 266 -9.45 -3.13 -14.04
C THR A 266 -9.94 -1.97 -13.20
N THR A 267 -11.03 -1.34 -13.65
CA THR A 267 -11.76 -0.35 -12.83
C THR A 267 -13.15 -0.88 -12.54
N ARG A 268 -13.65 -0.65 -11.32
CA ARG A 268 -15.02 -1.04 -10.96
C ARG A 268 -15.55 -0.25 -9.77
N TYR A 269 -16.87 -0.19 -9.67
CA TYR A 269 -17.54 0.29 -8.47
C TYR A 269 -17.65 -0.81 -7.43
N ARG A 270 -17.36 -0.49 -6.18
CA ARG A 270 -17.54 -1.37 -5.02
C ARG A 270 -18.59 -0.80 -4.08
N ALA A 271 -19.76 -1.44 -4.04
CA ALA A 271 -20.78 -1.14 -3.03
C ALA A 271 -20.32 -1.66 -1.65
N GLY A 272 -20.87 -1.10 -0.59
CA GLY A 272 -20.65 -1.58 0.79
C GLY A 272 -19.50 -0.92 1.53
N PHE A 273 -18.60 -0.22 0.86
CA PHE A 273 -17.56 0.55 1.53
C PHE A 273 -18.12 1.82 2.15
N ARG A 274 -17.75 2.10 3.41
CA ARG A 274 -18.02 3.38 4.08
C ARG A 274 -16.70 4.00 4.49
N PHE A 275 -16.43 5.16 3.95
CA PHE A 275 -15.26 5.94 4.30
C PHE A 275 -15.65 6.96 5.37
N ALA A 276 -14.91 7.00 6.48
CA ALA A 276 -15.13 7.99 7.52
C ALA A 276 -14.62 9.36 7.06
N GLY A 277 -15.46 10.39 7.17
CA GLY A 277 -15.04 11.78 7.04
C GLY A 277 -14.95 12.41 8.43
N ARG A 278 -14.32 13.59 8.57
CA ARG A 278 -14.26 14.36 9.82
C ARG A 278 -15.65 14.61 10.42
N ASP A 279 -16.72 14.66 9.59
CA ASP A 279 -18.07 15.02 9.97
C ASP A 279 -19.08 13.88 9.74
N GLY A 280 -18.63 12.59 9.77
CA GLY A 280 -19.46 11.41 9.55
C GLY A 280 -19.18 10.69 8.22
N PRO A 281 -19.95 9.63 7.86
CA PRO A 281 -19.69 8.83 6.66
C PRO A 281 -19.88 9.67 5.40
N ARG A 282 -18.78 9.96 4.69
CA ARG A 282 -18.78 10.78 3.47
C ARG A 282 -19.10 10.00 2.20
N ALA A 283 -18.83 8.71 2.14
CA ALA A 283 -19.01 7.92 0.93
C ALA A 283 -19.62 6.55 1.22
N ARG A 284 -20.55 6.13 0.35
CA ARG A 284 -21.18 4.80 0.39
C ARG A 284 -20.75 3.99 -0.81
N GLY A 285 -19.49 3.66 -0.90
CA GLY A 285 -18.90 2.89 -1.97
C GLY A 285 -17.49 3.33 -2.25
N ALA A 286 -16.77 2.52 -3.00
CA ALA A 286 -15.42 2.81 -3.47
C ALA A 286 -15.35 2.73 -4.99
N LEU A 287 -14.55 3.61 -5.60
CA LEU A 287 -14.00 3.36 -6.91
C LEU A 287 -12.73 2.52 -6.71
N GLU A 288 -12.68 1.35 -7.30
CA GLU A 288 -11.53 0.46 -7.29
C GLU A 288 -10.78 0.55 -8.61
N ILE A 289 -9.47 0.76 -8.52
CA ILE A 289 -8.51 0.55 -9.62
C ILE A 289 -7.63 -0.61 -9.19
N SER A 290 -7.61 -1.70 -9.94
CA SER A 290 -6.77 -2.85 -9.66
C SER A 290 -5.74 -3.07 -10.75
N VAL A 291 -4.49 -3.32 -10.35
CA VAL A 291 -3.37 -3.67 -11.22
C VAL A 291 -2.89 -5.06 -10.80
N GLN A 292 -3.06 -6.02 -11.69
CA GLN A 292 -2.70 -7.42 -11.48
C GLN A 292 -1.58 -7.83 -12.44
N ASP A 293 -0.55 -8.48 -11.93
CA ASP A 293 0.48 -9.13 -12.72
C ASP A 293 0.32 -10.66 -12.74
N ASN A 294 1.07 -11.32 -13.60
CA ASN A 294 1.22 -12.77 -13.63
C ASN A 294 2.63 -13.21 -13.22
N GLY A 295 3.26 -12.46 -12.35
CA GLY A 295 4.58 -12.73 -11.80
C GLY A 295 4.57 -13.80 -10.70
N PRO A 296 5.65 -13.93 -9.94
CA PRO A 296 5.77 -14.91 -8.85
C PRO A 296 4.94 -14.55 -7.60
N GLY A 297 4.29 -13.38 -7.58
CA GLY A 297 3.66 -12.85 -6.37
C GLY A 297 4.68 -12.23 -5.41
N VAL A 298 4.19 -11.85 -4.21
CA VAL A 298 5.00 -11.25 -3.16
C VAL A 298 5.35 -12.34 -2.13
N PRO A 299 6.63 -12.52 -1.75
CA PRO A 299 7.02 -13.46 -0.69
C PRO A 299 6.29 -13.14 0.63
N GLU A 300 5.85 -14.17 1.37
CA GLU A 300 5.10 -13.99 2.63
C GLU A 300 5.86 -13.12 3.65
N SER A 301 7.18 -13.30 3.74
CA SER A 301 8.04 -12.49 4.61
C SER A 301 8.11 -11.02 4.24
N ALA A 302 7.72 -10.67 3.03
CA ALA A 302 7.73 -9.30 2.51
C ALA A 302 6.37 -8.59 2.64
N ILE A 303 5.26 -9.32 2.73
CA ILE A 303 3.89 -8.78 2.63
C ILE A 303 3.64 -7.65 3.64
N SER A 304 4.06 -7.81 4.90
CA SER A 304 3.88 -6.80 5.93
C SER A 304 4.74 -5.54 5.71
N ARG A 305 5.77 -5.64 4.88
CA ARG A 305 6.80 -4.61 4.71
C ARG A 305 6.80 -3.93 3.35
N ILE A 306 6.03 -4.43 2.36
CA ILE A 306 6.07 -3.90 0.98
C ILE A 306 5.70 -2.42 0.88
N PHE A 307 4.99 -1.89 1.88
CA PHE A 307 4.61 -0.48 1.96
C PHE A 307 5.57 0.36 2.83
N GLU A 308 6.56 -0.27 3.48
CA GLU A 308 7.57 0.46 4.23
C GLU A 308 8.50 1.20 3.27
N PRO A 309 8.81 2.49 3.54
CA PRO A 309 9.80 3.22 2.76
C PRO A 309 11.14 2.49 2.75
N PHE A 310 11.81 2.48 1.60
CA PHE A 310 13.12 1.85 1.36
C PHE A 310 13.15 0.32 1.42
N TYR A 311 12.02 -0.32 1.69
CA TYR A 311 11.94 -1.77 1.61
C TYR A 311 11.83 -2.22 0.15
N THR A 312 12.72 -3.11 -0.28
CA THR A 312 12.71 -3.70 -1.62
C THR A 312 13.31 -5.09 -1.62
N THR A 313 12.74 -5.98 -2.41
CA THR A 313 13.30 -7.31 -2.71
C THR A 313 14.10 -7.31 -4.02
N LYS A 314 14.14 -6.17 -4.74
CA LYS A 314 14.77 -6.04 -6.06
C LYS A 314 16.20 -5.50 -5.92
N SER A 315 17.16 -6.12 -6.63
CA SER A 315 18.52 -5.59 -6.75
C SER A 315 18.48 -4.25 -7.51
N GLY A 316 18.82 -3.16 -6.84
CA GLY A 316 18.81 -1.80 -7.41
C GLY A 316 17.46 -1.08 -7.34
N GLY A 317 16.44 -1.67 -6.74
CA GLY A 317 15.17 -0.99 -6.42
C GLY A 317 15.35 0.02 -5.29
N ALA A 318 14.67 1.17 -5.36
CA ALA A 318 14.72 2.18 -4.29
C ALA A 318 13.81 1.87 -3.10
N GLY A 319 12.85 0.94 -3.25
CA GLY A 319 11.90 0.61 -2.19
C GLY A 319 10.93 1.76 -1.82
N VAL A 320 10.69 2.70 -2.73
CA VAL A 320 9.90 3.92 -2.45
C VAL A 320 8.52 3.88 -3.10
N GLY A 321 8.37 3.19 -4.23
CA GLY A 321 7.18 3.28 -5.06
C GLY A 321 5.87 2.90 -4.35
N LEU A 322 5.83 1.78 -3.62
CA LEU A 322 4.61 1.36 -2.90
C LEU A 322 4.35 2.21 -1.64
N ALA A 323 5.39 2.74 -1.01
CA ALA A 323 5.24 3.69 0.08
C ALA A 323 4.58 5.00 -0.41
N VAL A 324 5.01 5.51 -1.58
CA VAL A 324 4.37 6.66 -2.24
C VAL A 324 2.90 6.37 -2.57
N VAL A 325 2.59 5.19 -3.11
CA VAL A 325 1.20 4.78 -3.37
C VAL A 325 0.36 4.82 -2.07
N ALA A 326 0.88 4.26 -0.98
CA ALA A 326 0.17 4.25 0.30
C ALA A 326 -0.08 5.68 0.81
N GLU A 327 0.89 6.58 0.67
CA GLU A 327 0.76 7.97 1.09
C GLU A 327 -0.24 8.74 0.25
N ILE A 328 -0.20 8.61 -1.07
CA ILE A 328 -1.19 9.19 -1.97
C ILE A 328 -2.59 8.73 -1.60
N MET A 329 -2.79 7.43 -1.37
CA MET A 329 -4.09 6.88 -1.00
C MET A 329 -4.59 7.45 0.34
N SER A 330 -3.70 7.55 1.33
CA SER A 330 -4.00 8.14 2.63
C SER A 330 -4.43 9.61 2.50
N ALA A 331 -3.68 10.41 1.72
CA ALA A 331 -3.99 11.81 1.47
C ALA A 331 -5.37 12.04 0.81
N HIS A 332 -5.85 11.06 0.04
CA HIS A 332 -7.17 11.07 -0.60
C HIS A 332 -8.25 10.38 0.24
N GLY A 333 -7.94 9.95 1.47
CA GLY A 333 -8.87 9.23 2.35
C GLY A 333 -9.25 7.84 1.82
N GLY A 334 -8.45 7.30 0.91
CA GLY A 334 -8.55 5.95 0.37
C GLY A 334 -7.56 5.00 1.03
N PHE A 335 -7.48 3.78 0.52
CA PHE A 335 -6.50 2.79 0.97
C PHE A 335 -6.07 1.86 -0.15
N VAL A 336 -4.94 1.19 0.02
CA VAL A 336 -4.39 0.20 -0.90
C VAL A 336 -4.52 -1.19 -0.31
N VAL A 337 -4.89 -2.18 -1.14
CA VAL A 337 -5.03 -3.59 -0.76
C VAL A 337 -4.12 -4.42 -1.65
N LEU A 338 -3.36 -5.33 -1.04
CA LEU A 338 -2.65 -6.40 -1.75
C LEU A 338 -3.45 -7.68 -1.67
N ASP A 339 -3.82 -8.24 -2.83
CA ASP A 339 -4.24 -9.63 -2.96
C ASP A 339 -3.07 -10.40 -3.57
N ASN A 340 -2.55 -11.37 -2.85
CA ASN A 340 -1.36 -12.11 -3.27
C ASN A 340 -1.69 -13.59 -3.48
N SER A 341 -1.28 -14.13 -4.61
CA SER A 341 -1.46 -15.55 -4.95
C SER A 341 -0.21 -16.10 -5.64
N PRO A 342 -0.03 -17.44 -5.68
CA PRO A 342 1.08 -18.06 -6.40
C PRO A 342 1.12 -17.77 -7.91
N GLY A 343 0.08 -17.17 -8.47
CA GLY A 343 -0.03 -16.81 -9.89
C GLY A 343 0.13 -15.32 -10.18
N GLY A 344 0.59 -14.54 -9.20
CA GLY A 344 0.82 -13.11 -9.34
C GLY A 344 0.26 -12.29 -8.18
N ALA A 345 0.56 -11.00 -8.16
CA ALA A 345 0.05 -10.05 -7.19
C ALA A 345 -0.98 -9.12 -7.83
N CYS A 346 -1.99 -8.73 -7.05
CA CYS A 346 -2.97 -7.73 -7.43
C CYS A 346 -2.97 -6.62 -6.39
N LEU A 347 -2.58 -5.41 -6.77
CA LEU A 347 -2.67 -4.22 -5.95
C LEU A 347 -3.91 -3.42 -6.34
N ARG A 348 -4.72 -3.06 -5.34
CA ARG A 348 -6.00 -2.36 -5.53
C ARG A 348 -5.99 -1.05 -4.80
N LEU A 349 -6.30 0.01 -5.51
CA LEU A 349 -6.53 1.35 -4.97
C LEU A 349 -8.03 1.52 -4.77
N LEU A 350 -8.44 1.87 -3.56
CA LEU A 350 -9.84 2.11 -3.23
C LEU A 350 -10.02 3.58 -2.84
N PHE A 351 -10.64 4.34 -3.73
CA PHE A 351 -10.95 5.75 -3.49
C PHE A 351 -12.37 5.90 -2.93
N PRO A 352 -12.58 6.83 -1.96
CA PRO A 352 -13.91 7.15 -1.47
C PRO A 352 -14.79 7.62 -2.62
N PHE A 353 -15.96 7.01 -2.77
CA PHE A 353 -16.94 7.42 -3.74
C PHE A 353 -17.96 8.34 -3.06
N ALA A 354 -17.74 9.64 -3.12
CA ALA A 354 -18.73 10.63 -2.74
C ALA A 354 -19.73 10.76 -3.89
N ARG A 355 -20.98 10.28 -3.71
CA ARG A 355 -22.06 10.55 -4.65
C ARG A 355 -22.19 12.06 -4.78
N LEU A 356 -21.86 12.63 -5.93
CA LEU A 356 -22.10 14.03 -6.23
C LEU A 356 -23.54 14.33 -5.80
N LYS A 357 -23.74 15.32 -4.94
CA LYS A 357 -25.07 15.82 -4.62
C LYS A 357 -25.72 16.17 -5.94
N GLY A 358 -26.76 15.40 -6.33
CA GLY A 358 -27.43 15.57 -7.59
C GLY A 358 -27.73 17.04 -7.83
N THR A 359 -27.36 17.53 -8.99
CA THR A 359 -27.87 18.75 -9.55
C THR A 359 -29.40 18.63 -9.50
N LYS A 360 -30.03 19.42 -8.64
CA LYS A 360 -31.49 19.56 -8.69
C LYS A 360 -31.83 20.11 -10.06
N SER A 361 -32.52 19.28 -10.86
CA SER A 361 -33.30 19.78 -12.03
C SER A 361 -34.31 20.81 -11.58
#